data_913734cf88c3017dbde356fa1aa4c7e4
#
_entry.id   913734cf88c3017dbde356fa1aa4c7e4
#
_cell.length_a   1.000
_cell.length_b   1.000
_cell.length_c   1.000
_cell.angle_alpha   90.00
_cell.angle_beta   90.00
_cell.angle_gamma   90.00
#
_symmetry.space_group_name_H-M   'P 1'
#
loop_
_entity.id
_entity.type
_entity.pdbx_description
1 polymer ?
#
loop_
_entity_poly.entity_id
_entity_poly.type
_entity_poly.pdbx_seq_one_letter_code
_entity_poly.pdbx_strand_id
1 'polypeptide(L)'
;MVVLAADVPPYVIRSQQGAPSGMAIEVLEEAARRLQEPLEIELMPLARALSQTRHRPDVLLLPPARNAQREPLFLWIAPLLEEAFVLVSHRQHHPAPLSVKEVAGLTLGALRGSHGQSLIQPLEEVTRELVTEEVSNASKLARGRIQGWAVAWNTARYNQQRAGLPLADLVRGDTLQQSALYLAASPLFPAAEALRWRKAIEGMREDGSLARILKQYDYQAP
;
A
#
# COMPACT_ATOMS: atom_id res chain seq x y z
N MET A 1 20.39 1.50 9.06
CA MET A 1 19.66 2.14 7.94
C MET A 1 18.32 2.65 8.44
N VAL A 2 18.01 3.93 8.22
CA VAL A 2 16.70 4.51 8.59
C VAL A 2 15.69 4.24 7.48
N VAL A 3 14.47 3.84 7.87
CA VAL A 3 13.37 3.51 6.97
C VAL A 3 12.14 4.33 7.35
N LEU A 4 11.69 5.18 6.46
CA LEU A 4 10.42 5.87 6.61
C LEU A 4 9.30 4.96 6.09
N ALA A 5 8.44 4.48 6.99
CA ALA A 5 7.40 3.54 6.65
C ALA A 5 6.01 4.14 6.87
N ALA A 6 5.12 3.94 5.90
CA ALA A 6 3.73 4.33 6.02
C ALA A 6 2.91 3.22 6.67
N ASP A 7 2.06 3.58 7.64
CA ASP A 7 1.10 2.65 8.25
C ASP A 7 -0.01 2.32 7.24
N VAL A 8 0.22 1.28 6.45
CA VAL A 8 -0.67 0.79 5.38
C VAL A 8 -0.80 -0.73 5.45
N PRO A 9 -1.61 -1.23 6.37
CA PRO A 9 -1.81 -2.68 6.50
C PRO A 9 -2.42 -3.31 5.23
N PRO A 10 -2.03 -4.55 4.91
CA PRO A 10 -1.20 -5.50 5.65
C PRO A 10 0.31 -5.39 5.38
N TYR A 11 0.75 -4.42 4.58
CA TYR A 11 2.16 -4.28 4.18
C TYR A 11 3.03 -3.78 5.33
N VAL A 12 2.56 -2.74 6.00
CA VAL A 12 3.16 -2.16 7.21
C VAL A 12 2.04 -1.98 8.22
N ILE A 13 2.17 -2.62 9.37
CA ILE A 13 1.19 -2.64 10.45
C ILE A 13 1.81 -2.00 11.69
N ARG A 14 1.18 -0.95 12.18
CA ARG A 14 1.56 -0.33 13.45
C ARG A 14 1.26 -1.26 14.62
N SER A 15 2.27 -1.57 15.41
CA SER A 15 2.06 -2.22 16.72
C SER A 15 1.73 -1.18 17.79
N GLN A 16 0.89 -1.56 18.76
CA GLN A 16 0.61 -0.73 19.92
C GLN A 16 1.68 -0.88 21.01
N GLN A 17 2.43 -1.98 21.03
CA GLN A 17 3.34 -2.33 22.12
C GLN A 17 4.70 -2.87 21.64
N GLY A 18 5.09 -2.63 20.40
CA GLY A 18 6.34 -3.20 19.89
C GLY A 18 6.76 -2.66 18.53
N ALA A 19 7.69 -3.34 17.90
CA ALA A 19 8.14 -3.02 16.55
C ALA A 19 7.00 -3.16 15.54
N PRO A 20 7.00 -2.39 14.45
CA PRO A 20 6.04 -2.57 13.37
C PRO A 20 6.19 -3.96 12.75
N SER A 21 5.10 -4.46 12.18
CA SER A 21 5.06 -5.76 11.47
C SER A 21 4.43 -5.58 10.08
N GLY A 22 4.21 -6.68 9.38
CA GLY A 22 3.55 -6.67 8.08
C GLY A 22 4.47 -7.19 6.96
N MET A 23 3.85 -7.62 5.85
CA MET A 23 4.58 -8.34 4.82
C MET A 23 5.76 -7.55 4.23
N ALA A 24 5.64 -6.24 4.07
CA ALA A 24 6.75 -5.42 3.57
C ALA A 24 7.84 -5.21 4.62
N ILE A 25 7.49 -5.15 5.91
CA ILE A 25 8.44 -5.10 7.02
C ILE A 25 9.25 -6.39 7.06
N GLU A 26 8.62 -7.56 7.04
CA GLU A 26 9.33 -8.85 7.08
C GLU A 26 10.23 -9.07 5.87
N VAL A 27 9.80 -8.63 4.68
CA VAL A 27 10.66 -8.65 3.49
C VAL A 27 11.90 -7.77 3.70
N LEU A 28 11.71 -6.58 4.26
CA LEU A 28 12.81 -5.65 4.51
C LEU A 28 13.77 -6.16 5.60
N GLU A 29 13.23 -6.72 6.69
CA GLU A 29 14.03 -7.32 7.77
C GLU A 29 14.87 -8.50 7.28
N GLU A 30 14.32 -9.37 6.45
CA GLU A 30 15.07 -10.48 5.86
C GLU A 30 16.17 -9.96 4.90
N ALA A 31 15.87 -8.95 4.09
CA ALA A 31 16.88 -8.31 3.24
C ALA A 31 18.00 -7.68 4.08
N ALA A 32 17.67 -6.97 5.15
CA ALA A 32 18.61 -6.36 6.08
C ALA A 32 19.48 -7.41 6.80
N ARG A 33 18.90 -8.53 7.21
CA ARG A 33 19.62 -9.65 7.80
C ARG A 33 20.66 -10.22 6.83
N ARG A 34 20.34 -10.37 5.54
CA ARG A 34 21.28 -10.80 4.51
C ARG A 34 22.42 -9.81 4.28
N LEU A 35 22.12 -8.53 4.41
CA LEU A 35 23.10 -7.44 4.28
C LEU A 35 23.87 -7.16 5.56
N GLN A 36 23.49 -7.77 6.69
CA GLN A 36 24.01 -7.48 8.04
C GLN A 36 23.83 -5.99 8.40
N GLU A 37 22.72 -5.39 7.96
CA GLU A 37 22.42 -3.96 8.11
C GLU A 37 21.35 -3.76 9.21
N PRO A 38 21.65 -3.04 10.30
CA PRO A 38 20.64 -2.75 11.31
C PRO A 38 19.59 -1.79 10.76
N LEU A 39 18.33 -2.00 11.13
CA LEU A 39 17.19 -1.16 10.73
C LEU A 39 16.68 -0.30 11.89
N GLU A 40 16.33 0.93 11.56
CA GLU A 40 15.54 1.82 12.39
C GLU A 40 14.30 2.24 11.60
N ILE A 41 13.11 1.83 12.04
CA ILE A 41 11.87 2.04 11.29
C ILE A 41 11.05 3.15 11.94
N GLU A 42 10.88 4.25 11.23
CA GLU A 42 10.05 5.40 11.61
C GLU A 42 8.68 5.31 10.95
N LEU A 43 7.62 5.06 11.75
CA LEU A 43 6.24 5.03 11.24
C LEU A 43 5.62 6.42 11.20
N MET A 44 5.03 6.75 10.06
CA MET A 44 4.33 8.02 9.86
C MET A 44 3.20 7.90 8.82
N PRO A 45 2.31 8.93 8.71
CA PRO A 45 1.31 8.95 7.63
C PRO A 45 1.96 8.92 6.24
N LEU A 46 1.34 8.21 5.29
CA LEU A 46 1.87 7.97 3.93
C LEU A 46 2.31 9.27 3.24
N ALA A 47 1.47 10.31 3.26
CA ALA A 47 1.79 11.58 2.62
C ALA A 47 3.06 12.23 3.20
N ARG A 48 3.29 12.07 4.52
CA ARG A 48 4.49 12.57 5.19
C ARG A 48 5.73 11.76 4.84
N ALA A 49 5.63 10.42 4.81
CA ALA A 49 6.74 9.54 4.41
C ALA A 49 7.20 9.87 2.98
N LEU A 50 6.27 9.97 2.04
CA LEU A 50 6.55 10.36 0.65
C LEU A 50 7.24 11.73 0.57
N SER A 51 6.75 12.73 1.33
CA SER A 51 7.32 14.08 1.30
C SER A 51 8.73 14.14 1.91
N GLN A 52 8.95 13.50 3.05
CA GLN A 52 10.24 13.54 3.74
C GLN A 52 11.33 12.79 2.99
N THR A 53 11.03 11.61 2.43
CA THR A 53 12.01 10.80 1.69
C THR A 53 12.62 11.56 0.53
N ARG A 54 11.86 12.38 -0.18
CA ARG A 54 12.37 13.14 -1.35
C ARG A 54 13.58 14.01 -1.06
N HIS A 55 13.73 14.45 0.18
CA HIS A 55 14.75 15.40 0.62
C HIS A 55 15.81 14.79 1.55
N ARG A 56 15.70 13.49 1.85
CA ARG A 56 16.61 12.77 2.75
C ARG A 56 17.40 11.71 1.98
N PRO A 57 18.70 11.93 1.70
CA PRO A 57 19.52 10.99 0.93
C PRO A 57 19.93 9.74 1.72
N ASP A 58 19.65 9.69 3.01
CA ASP A 58 20.06 8.67 3.98
C ASP A 58 18.95 7.70 4.36
N VAL A 59 17.76 7.78 3.75
CA VAL A 59 16.59 6.98 4.15
C VAL A 59 16.03 6.14 3.01
N LEU A 60 15.49 4.99 3.41
CA LEU A 60 14.62 4.15 2.59
C LEU A 60 13.14 4.52 2.81
N LEU A 61 12.29 4.24 1.85
CA LEU A 61 10.84 4.43 1.88
C LEU A 61 10.13 3.10 1.65
N LEU A 62 9.14 2.80 2.50
CA LEU A 62 8.37 1.55 2.46
C LEU A 62 6.87 1.80 2.67
N PRO A 63 5.95 1.17 1.96
CA PRO A 63 6.05 0.61 0.62
C PRO A 63 5.30 1.51 -0.39
N PRO A 64 5.93 2.41 -1.13
CA PRO A 64 5.23 3.23 -2.10
C PRO A 64 4.80 2.40 -3.32
N ALA A 65 3.57 2.62 -3.79
CA ALA A 65 3.17 2.19 -5.12
C ALA A 65 3.86 3.06 -6.17
N ARG A 66 4.45 2.42 -7.19
CA ARG A 66 5.09 3.10 -8.32
C ARG A 66 4.01 3.56 -9.31
N ASN A 67 4.05 4.81 -9.71
CA ASN A 67 3.14 5.39 -10.70
C ASN A 67 3.80 6.57 -11.43
N ALA A 68 3.18 7.03 -12.53
CA ALA A 68 3.72 8.10 -13.36
C ALA A 68 3.99 9.40 -12.59
N GLN A 69 3.13 9.77 -11.62
CA GLN A 69 3.31 10.99 -10.82
C GLN A 69 4.50 10.91 -9.87
N ARG A 70 4.83 9.71 -9.40
CA ARG A 70 5.92 9.45 -8.44
C ARG A 70 7.22 9.05 -9.12
N GLU A 71 7.16 8.65 -10.40
CA GLU A 71 8.32 8.16 -11.16
C GLU A 71 9.54 9.07 -11.02
N PRO A 72 9.47 10.40 -11.24
CA PRO A 72 10.63 11.28 -11.15
C PRO A 72 11.03 11.64 -9.71
N LEU A 73 10.24 11.25 -8.71
CA LEU A 73 10.40 11.71 -7.33
C LEU A 73 11.25 10.78 -6.46
N PHE A 74 11.44 9.52 -6.91
CA PHE A 74 12.09 8.48 -6.11
C PHE A 74 13.05 7.64 -6.95
N LEU A 75 14.06 7.12 -6.28
CA LEU A 75 14.86 6.00 -6.76
C LEU A 75 14.12 4.71 -6.40
N TRP A 76 13.65 3.98 -7.40
CA TRP A 76 12.94 2.71 -7.26
C TRP A 76 13.94 1.57 -7.14
N ILE A 77 14.16 1.08 -5.93
CA ILE A 77 15.21 0.09 -5.62
C ILE A 77 14.79 -1.29 -6.09
N ALA A 78 13.70 -1.84 -5.55
CA ALA A 78 13.21 -3.16 -5.93
C ALA A 78 11.70 -3.27 -5.72
N PRO A 79 10.97 -3.99 -6.60
CA PRO A 79 9.58 -4.34 -6.34
C PRO A 79 9.52 -5.40 -5.24
N LEU A 80 8.60 -5.23 -4.29
CA LEU A 80 8.36 -6.18 -3.20
C LEU A 80 7.24 -7.15 -3.56
N LEU A 81 6.13 -6.62 -4.05
CA LEU A 81 4.95 -7.39 -4.45
C LEU A 81 4.11 -6.60 -5.46
N GLU A 82 3.27 -7.31 -6.21
CA GLU A 82 2.29 -6.71 -7.10
C GLU A 82 0.96 -6.49 -6.38
N GLU A 83 0.18 -5.48 -6.79
CA GLU A 83 -1.10 -5.20 -6.17
C GLU A 83 -2.13 -4.73 -7.20
N ALA A 84 -3.38 -5.19 -7.05
CA ALA A 84 -4.51 -4.65 -7.79
C ALA A 84 -5.16 -3.52 -6.99
N PHE A 85 -5.14 -2.32 -7.53
CA PHE A 85 -5.96 -1.21 -7.05
C PHE A 85 -7.34 -1.30 -7.71
N VAL A 86 -8.37 -1.39 -6.88
CA VAL A 86 -9.73 -1.72 -7.31
C VAL A 86 -10.74 -0.73 -6.74
N LEU A 87 -11.91 -0.66 -7.34
CA LEU A 87 -13.10 -0.15 -6.69
C LEU A 87 -13.72 -1.27 -5.84
N VAL A 88 -14.04 -0.96 -4.60
CA VAL A 88 -14.72 -1.89 -3.70
C VAL A 88 -16.04 -1.28 -3.27
N SER A 89 -17.12 -2.03 -3.35
CA SER A 89 -18.43 -1.66 -2.81
C SER A 89 -18.88 -2.62 -1.70
N HIS A 90 -19.99 -2.33 -1.06
CA HIS A 90 -20.55 -3.16 0.00
C HIS A 90 -21.81 -3.87 -0.51
N ARG A 91 -21.87 -5.18 -0.32
CA ARG A 91 -22.96 -6.04 -0.82
C ARG A 91 -24.37 -5.55 -0.46
N GLN A 92 -24.53 -5.00 0.73
CA GLN A 92 -25.84 -4.51 1.19
C GLN A 92 -26.29 -3.23 0.44
N HIS A 93 -25.35 -2.36 0.07
CA HIS A 93 -25.66 -1.05 -0.52
C HIS A 93 -25.46 -1.02 -2.03
N HIS A 94 -24.52 -1.82 -2.53
CA HIS A 94 -24.18 -1.93 -3.94
C HIS A 94 -23.72 -3.37 -4.24
N PRO A 95 -24.68 -4.31 -4.46
CA PRO A 95 -24.41 -5.74 -4.57
C PRO A 95 -23.67 -6.14 -5.87
N ALA A 96 -23.75 -5.33 -6.92
CA ALA A 96 -23.03 -5.55 -8.16
C ALA A 96 -21.59 -5.00 -8.07
N PRO A 97 -20.61 -5.58 -8.82
CA PRO A 97 -19.29 -5.01 -8.98
C PRO A 97 -19.38 -3.56 -9.50
N LEU A 98 -18.74 -2.63 -8.80
CA LEU A 98 -18.78 -1.21 -9.15
C LEU A 98 -17.86 -0.93 -10.34
N SER A 99 -18.41 -0.42 -11.43
CA SER A 99 -17.64 -0.02 -12.61
C SER A 99 -17.21 1.44 -12.54
N VAL A 100 -16.01 1.75 -13.07
CA VAL A 100 -15.53 3.13 -13.24
C VAL A 100 -16.51 3.99 -14.05
N LYS A 101 -17.28 3.38 -14.96
CA LYS A 101 -18.26 4.09 -15.79
C LYS A 101 -19.54 4.49 -15.03
N GLU A 102 -19.75 3.91 -13.85
CA GLU A 102 -20.98 4.05 -13.06
C GLU A 102 -20.78 4.84 -11.76
N VAL A 103 -19.61 5.51 -11.60
CA VAL A 103 -19.28 6.23 -10.35
C VAL A 103 -19.75 7.66 -10.31
N ALA A 104 -20.29 8.21 -11.41
CA ALA A 104 -20.82 9.58 -11.43
C ALA A 104 -21.91 9.77 -10.37
N GLY A 105 -21.82 10.85 -9.61
CA GLY A 105 -22.71 11.16 -8.49
C GLY A 105 -22.41 10.39 -7.19
N LEU A 106 -21.45 9.46 -7.18
CA LEU A 106 -21.11 8.68 -6.00
C LEU A 106 -20.04 9.35 -5.14
N THR A 107 -20.02 8.98 -3.86
CA THR A 107 -18.92 9.31 -2.94
C THR A 107 -17.94 8.15 -2.88
N LEU A 108 -16.70 8.39 -3.29
CA LEU A 108 -15.61 7.42 -3.24
C LEU A 108 -14.64 7.75 -2.11
N GLY A 109 -14.37 6.76 -1.26
CA GLY A 109 -13.35 6.83 -0.21
C GLY A 109 -11.96 6.49 -0.73
N ALA A 110 -10.92 7.12 -0.18
CA ALA A 110 -9.54 6.74 -0.37
C ALA A 110 -8.66 7.22 0.80
N LEU A 111 -7.48 6.61 0.96
CA LEU A 111 -6.47 7.11 1.89
C LEU A 111 -5.77 8.35 1.30
N ARG A 112 -5.60 9.38 2.12
CA ARG A 112 -4.90 10.61 1.73
C ARG A 112 -3.46 10.31 1.28
N GLY A 113 -3.11 10.80 0.10
CA GLY A 113 -1.78 10.58 -0.51
C GLY A 113 -1.56 9.17 -1.08
N SER A 114 -2.58 8.30 -1.07
CA SER A 114 -2.46 6.95 -1.61
C SER A 114 -2.50 6.93 -3.15
N HIS A 115 -2.12 5.78 -3.71
CA HIS A 115 -2.32 5.54 -5.13
C HIS A 115 -3.81 5.46 -5.51
N GLY A 116 -4.64 4.88 -4.64
CA GLY A 116 -6.10 4.87 -4.81
C GLY A 116 -6.68 6.28 -4.96
N GLN A 117 -6.22 7.25 -4.14
CA GLN A 117 -6.61 8.65 -4.33
C GLN A 117 -6.20 9.17 -5.71
N SER A 118 -4.98 8.90 -6.16
CA SER A 118 -4.49 9.36 -7.47
C SER A 118 -5.35 8.82 -8.62
N LEU A 119 -5.80 7.56 -8.51
CA LEU A 119 -6.58 6.90 -9.55
C LEU A 119 -8.00 7.46 -9.68
N ILE A 120 -8.62 7.91 -8.58
CA ILE A 120 -9.95 8.53 -8.62
C ILE A 120 -9.91 10.05 -8.81
N GLN A 121 -8.72 10.66 -8.76
CA GLN A 121 -8.57 12.11 -8.93
C GLN A 121 -9.12 12.64 -10.27
N PRO A 122 -8.90 11.98 -11.42
CA PRO A 122 -9.38 12.44 -12.71
C PRO A 122 -10.86 12.13 -12.97
N LEU A 123 -11.54 11.35 -12.12
CA LEU A 123 -12.94 11.00 -12.34
C LEU A 123 -13.82 12.22 -12.11
N GLU A 124 -14.65 12.53 -13.09
CA GLU A 124 -15.60 13.65 -13.03
C GLU A 124 -16.86 13.27 -12.23
N GLU A 125 -17.55 14.26 -11.69
CA GLU A 125 -18.81 14.10 -10.94
C GLU A 125 -18.74 13.15 -9.74
N VAL A 126 -17.53 12.92 -9.17
CA VAL A 126 -17.30 12.07 -8.01
C VAL A 126 -16.96 12.91 -6.79
N THR A 127 -17.67 12.70 -5.69
CA THR A 127 -17.27 13.21 -4.38
C THR A 127 -16.17 12.34 -3.79
N ARG A 128 -15.04 12.94 -3.38
CA ARG A 128 -13.88 12.23 -2.82
C ARG A 128 -13.82 12.44 -1.33
N GLU A 129 -13.95 11.36 -0.57
CA GLU A 129 -13.82 11.38 0.88
C GLU A 129 -12.48 10.77 1.29
N LEU A 130 -11.55 11.62 1.78
CA LEU A 130 -10.19 11.21 2.10
C LEU A 130 -10.03 11.00 3.61
N VAL A 131 -9.50 9.84 3.97
CA VAL A 131 -9.18 9.44 5.34
C VAL A 131 -7.68 9.40 5.59
N THR A 132 -7.28 9.33 6.86
CA THR A 132 -5.90 9.11 7.30
C THR A 132 -5.60 7.67 7.66
N GLU A 133 -6.63 6.84 7.83
CA GLU A 133 -6.55 5.41 8.14
C GLU A 133 -7.59 4.62 7.34
N GLU A 134 -7.15 3.56 6.66
CA GLU A 134 -8.02 2.77 5.77
C GLU A 134 -9.16 2.05 6.49
N VAL A 135 -9.00 1.69 7.76
CA VAL A 135 -10.07 1.07 8.55
C VAL A 135 -11.31 1.97 8.65
N SER A 136 -11.12 3.29 8.55
CA SER A 136 -12.23 4.25 8.50
C SER A 136 -13.05 4.10 7.22
N ASN A 137 -12.40 3.83 6.07
CA ASN A 137 -13.09 3.56 4.81
C ASN A 137 -13.92 2.29 4.87
N ALA A 138 -13.39 1.20 5.44
CA ALA A 138 -14.14 -0.04 5.65
C ALA A 138 -15.43 0.23 6.47
N SER A 139 -15.30 0.97 7.58
CA SER A 139 -16.43 1.34 8.43
C SER A 139 -17.45 2.27 7.74
N LYS A 140 -17.00 3.20 6.91
CA LYS A 140 -17.87 4.12 6.15
C LYS A 140 -18.61 3.37 5.05
N LEU A 141 -17.90 2.47 4.35
CA LEU A 141 -18.48 1.64 3.29
C LEU A 141 -19.61 0.76 3.84
N ALA A 142 -19.37 0.09 4.97
CA ALA A 142 -20.36 -0.75 5.62
C ALA A 142 -21.63 0.02 6.10
N ARG A 143 -21.47 1.33 6.39
CA ARG A 143 -22.59 2.21 6.81
C ARG A 143 -23.22 2.98 5.63
N GLY A 144 -22.80 2.73 4.38
CA GLY A 144 -23.29 3.43 3.20
C GLY A 144 -22.90 4.91 3.13
N ARG A 145 -21.92 5.36 3.94
CA ARG A 145 -21.44 6.76 3.93
C ARG A 145 -20.57 7.07 2.71
N ILE A 146 -19.91 6.06 2.17
CA ILE A 146 -19.27 6.05 0.86
C ILE A 146 -19.86 4.88 0.06
N GLN A 147 -20.04 5.05 -1.25
CA GLN A 147 -20.58 4.02 -2.12
C GLN A 147 -19.49 3.16 -2.74
N GLY A 148 -18.28 3.70 -2.85
CA GLY A 148 -17.11 2.98 -3.33
C GLY A 148 -15.85 3.33 -2.54
N TRP A 149 -14.88 2.44 -2.60
CA TRP A 149 -13.59 2.59 -1.95
C TRP A 149 -12.49 2.25 -2.95
N ALA A 150 -11.66 3.24 -3.32
CA ALA A 150 -10.51 3.07 -4.21
C ALA A 150 -9.28 2.67 -3.40
N VAL A 151 -8.90 1.40 -3.48
CA VAL A 151 -7.94 0.80 -2.56
C VAL A 151 -7.23 -0.40 -3.18
N ALA A 152 -6.06 -0.75 -2.67
CA ALA A 152 -5.42 -2.04 -2.94
C ALA A 152 -6.26 -3.19 -2.37
N TRP A 153 -6.47 -4.27 -3.13
CA TRP A 153 -7.38 -5.35 -2.74
C TRP A 153 -7.00 -6.02 -1.40
N ASN A 154 -5.71 -6.28 -1.19
CA ASN A 154 -5.26 -6.86 0.08
C ASN A 154 -5.44 -5.89 1.26
N THR A 155 -5.31 -4.58 1.04
CA THR A 155 -5.62 -3.55 2.04
C THR A 155 -7.10 -3.52 2.40
N ALA A 156 -8.00 -3.63 1.41
CA ALA A 156 -9.44 -3.69 1.66
C ALA A 156 -9.81 -4.89 2.53
N ARG A 157 -9.33 -6.08 2.17
CA ARG A 157 -9.58 -7.32 2.92
C ARG A 157 -9.11 -7.22 4.37
N TYR A 158 -7.87 -6.77 4.57
CA TYR A 158 -7.30 -6.63 5.91
C TYR A 158 -8.09 -5.63 6.77
N ASN A 159 -8.39 -4.45 6.25
CA ASN A 159 -9.08 -3.42 7.03
C ASN A 159 -10.56 -3.75 7.27
N GLN A 160 -11.20 -4.52 6.40
CA GLN A 160 -12.53 -5.08 6.62
C GLN A 160 -12.52 -6.01 7.86
N GLN A 161 -11.58 -6.94 7.92
CA GLN A 161 -11.39 -7.83 9.08
C GLN A 161 -11.04 -7.05 10.35
N ARG A 162 -10.11 -6.08 10.25
CA ARG A 162 -9.73 -5.21 11.38
C ARG A 162 -10.90 -4.41 11.94
N ALA A 163 -11.85 -4.02 11.07
CA ALA A 163 -13.09 -3.36 11.48
C ALA A 163 -14.12 -4.32 12.10
N GLY A 164 -13.83 -5.63 12.21
CA GLY A 164 -14.76 -6.66 12.69
C GLY A 164 -15.90 -6.97 11.71
N LEU A 165 -15.68 -6.67 10.40
CA LEU A 165 -16.70 -6.83 9.36
C LEU A 165 -16.42 -8.07 8.50
N PRO A 166 -17.48 -8.77 8.01
CA PRO A 166 -17.33 -9.96 7.17
C PRO A 166 -16.68 -9.63 5.82
N LEU A 167 -15.71 -10.44 5.39
CA LEU A 167 -15.10 -10.30 4.06
C LEU A 167 -16.12 -10.51 2.93
N ALA A 168 -17.12 -11.34 3.15
CA ALA A 168 -18.18 -11.63 2.19
C ALA A 168 -19.03 -10.41 1.82
N ASP A 169 -18.99 -9.34 2.63
CA ASP A 169 -19.69 -8.10 2.34
C ASP A 169 -18.96 -7.20 1.36
N LEU A 170 -17.66 -7.43 1.13
CA LEU A 170 -16.92 -6.71 0.10
C LEU A 170 -17.28 -7.24 -1.29
N VAL A 171 -17.56 -6.33 -2.20
CA VAL A 171 -17.75 -6.62 -3.62
C VAL A 171 -16.60 -5.98 -4.39
N ARG A 172 -15.74 -6.81 -4.99
CA ARG A 172 -14.65 -6.35 -5.83
C ARG A 172 -15.22 -5.91 -7.19
N GLY A 173 -15.07 -4.64 -7.50
CA GLY A 173 -15.44 -4.04 -8.78
C GLY A 173 -14.26 -3.93 -9.73
N ASP A 174 -14.28 -2.93 -10.60
CA ASP A 174 -13.25 -2.73 -11.63
C ASP A 174 -11.85 -2.61 -11.02
N THR A 175 -10.88 -3.23 -11.68
CA THR A 175 -9.48 -2.96 -11.43
C THR A 175 -9.10 -1.64 -12.08
N LEU A 176 -8.78 -0.64 -11.25
CA LEU A 176 -8.36 0.69 -11.69
C LEU A 176 -6.95 0.64 -12.29
N GLN A 177 -6.06 -0.09 -11.62
CA GLN A 177 -4.68 -0.31 -12.04
C GLN A 177 -4.04 -1.48 -11.30
N GLN A 178 -3.14 -2.19 -11.97
CA GLN A 178 -2.14 -3.04 -11.31
C GLN A 178 -0.85 -2.26 -11.13
N SER A 179 -0.21 -2.36 -9.98
CA SER A 179 1.02 -1.65 -9.67
C SER A 179 1.84 -2.39 -8.63
N ALA A 180 3.15 -2.41 -8.80
CA ALA A 180 4.03 -2.95 -7.79
C ALA A 180 4.21 -1.97 -6.62
N LEU A 181 4.29 -2.53 -5.42
CA LEU A 181 4.78 -1.83 -4.23
C LEU A 181 6.29 -2.05 -4.12
N TYR A 182 7.01 -0.98 -3.83
CA TYR A 182 8.47 -0.96 -3.92
C TYR A 182 9.15 -0.70 -2.56
N LEU A 183 10.41 -1.13 -2.47
CA LEU A 183 11.41 -0.43 -1.69
C LEU A 183 11.93 0.72 -2.55
N ALA A 184 11.85 1.95 -2.04
CA ALA A 184 12.29 3.15 -2.73
C ALA A 184 13.17 4.02 -1.83
N ALA A 185 13.75 5.07 -2.39
CA ALA A 185 14.56 6.04 -1.67
C ALA A 185 14.49 7.42 -2.35
N SER A 186 15.16 8.41 -1.77
CA SER A 186 15.43 9.69 -2.44
C SER A 186 16.22 9.47 -3.74
N PRO A 187 16.04 10.30 -4.77
CA PRO A 187 16.92 10.29 -5.93
C PRO A 187 18.41 10.54 -5.60
N LEU A 188 18.67 11.10 -4.41
CA LEU A 188 20.03 11.38 -3.90
C LEU A 188 20.63 10.20 -3.10
N PHE A 189 19.88 9.10 -2.94
CA PHE A 189 20.36 7.92 -2.21
C PHE A 189 21.55 7.29 -2.93
N PRO A 190 22.61 6.82 -2.22
CA PRO A 190 23.79 6.27 -2.85
C PRO A 190 23.47 5.06 -3.75
N ALA A 191 23.88 5.12 -5.01
CA ALA A 191 23.59 4.08 -6.02
C ALA A 191 24.15 2.71 -5.64
N ALA A 192 25.34 2.67 -5.01
CA ALA A 192 25.94 1.42 -4.52
C ALA A 192 25.09 0.75 -3.44
N GLU A 193 24.55 1.53 -2.51
CA GLU A 193 23.65 1.03 -1.45
C GLU A 193 22.32 0.57 -2.06
N ALA A 194 21.74 1.33 -2.98
CA ALA A 194 20.52 0.91 -3.68
C ALA A 194 20.71 -0.44 -4.41
N LEU A 195 21.88 -0.65 -5.03
CA LEU A 195 22.21 -1.92 -5.69
C LEU A 195 22.34 -3.08 -4.69
N ARG A 196 22.92 -2.85 -3.50
CA ARG A 196 23.02 -3.87 -2.44
C ARG A 196 21.62 -4.33 -2.01
N TRP A 197 20.72 -3.40 -1.71
CA TRP A 197 19.35 -3.70 -1.32
C TRP A 197 18.57 -4.42 -2.44
N ARG A 198 18.72 -3.95 -3.68
CA ARG A 198 18.12 -4.60 -4.85
C ARG A 198 18.53 -6.06 -4.95
N LYS A 199 19.83 -6.36 -4.92
CA LYS A 199 20.34 -7.73 -5.01
C LYS A 199 19.84 -8.63 -3.87
N ALA A 200 19.74 -8.10 -2.65
CA ALA A 200 19.20 -8.85 -1.53
C ALA A 200 17.74 -9.27 -1.77
N ILE A 201 16.91 -8.36 -2.25
CA ILE A 201 15.48 -8.63 -2.53
C ILE A 201 15.32 -9.55 -3.76
N GLU A 202 16.14 -9.37 -4.81
CA GLU A 202 16.17 -10.26 -5.98
C GLU A 202 16.55 -11.70 -5.55
N GLY A 203 17.58 -11.87 -4.73
CA GLY A 203 17.94 -13.17 -4.17
C GLY A 203 16.83 -13.81 -3.33
N MET A 204 16.04 -13.01 -2.59
CA MET A 204 14.86 -13.51 -1.88
C MET A 204 13.76 -14.00 -2.82
N ARG A 205 13.65 -13.40 -4.01
CA ARG A 205 12.72 -13.86 -5.03
C ARG A 205 13.16 -15.18 -5.65
N GLU A 206 14.46 -15.30 -5.95
CA GLU A 206 15.07 -16.49 -6.54
C GLU A 206 15.00 -17.72 -5.63
N ASP A 207 15.26 -17.54 -4.33
CA ASP A 207 15.25 -18.66 -3.35
C ASP A 207 13.87 -18.93 -2.73
N GLY A 208 12.84 -18.17 -3.12
CA GLY A 208 11.45 -18.34 -2.68
C GLY A 208 11.16 -17.81 -1.26
N SER A 209 12.11 -17.19 -0.57
CA SER A 209 11.86 -16.62 0.77
C SER A 209 10.86 -15.47 0.75
N LEU A 210 10.88 -14.64 -0.30
CA LEU A 210 9.88 -13.59 -0.50
C LEU A 210 8.48 -14.19 -0.61
N ALA A 211 8.29 -15.22 -1.44
CA ALA A 211 7.00 -15.87 -1.61
C ALA A 211 6.48 -16.51 -0.30
N ARG A 212 7.38 -17.09 0.52
CA ARG A 212 7.04 -17.64 1.84
C ARG A 212 6.53 -16.56 2.80
N ILE A 213 7.16 -15.40 2.83
CA ILE A 213 6.72 -14.27 3.65
C ILE A 213 5.32 -13.83 3.22
N LEU A 214 5.10 -13.58 1.93
CA LEU A 214 3.81 -13.12 1.42
C LEU A 214 2.68 -14.12 1.73
N LYS A 215 2.96 -15.42 1.64
CA LYS A 215 2.00 -16.50 1.93
C LYS A 215 1.49 -16.47 3.38
N GLN A 216 2.30 -16.04 4.35
CA GLN A 216 1.90 -15.96 5.76
C GLN A 216 0.79 -14.92 5.99
N TYR A 217 0.66 -13.95 5.11
CA TYR A 217 -0.34 -12.87 5.17
C TYR A 217 -1.59 -13.12 4.31
N ASP A 218 -1.80 -14.34 3.81
CA ASP A 218 -2.90 -14.65 2.87
C ASP A 218 -2.93 -13.66 1.69
N TYR A 219 -1.74 -13.27 1.22
CA TYR A 219 -1.58 -12.35 0.11
C TYR A 219 -2.21 -12.93 -1.16
N GLN A 220 -3.03 -12.11 -1.80
CA GLN A 220 -3.64 -12.41 -3.10
C GLN A 220 -2.97 -11.58 -4.19
N ALA A 221 -2.28 -12.25 -5.10
CA ALA A 221 -1.74 -11.61 -6.29
C ALA A 221 -2.87 -11.03 -7.17
N PRO A 222 -2.57 -9.99 -7.98
CA PRO A 222 -3.54 -9.37 -8.89
C PRO A 222 -4.21 -10.32 -9.86
#